data_c4676d7aa620f5c130b0393291fa2c4e
#
_entry.id   c4676d7aa620f5c130b0393291fa2c4e
#
_cell.length_a   1.000
_cell.length_b   1.000
_cell.length_c   1.000
_cell.angle_alpha   90.00
_cell.angle_beta   90.00
_cell.angle_gamma   90.00
#
_symmetry.space_group_name_H-M   'P 1'
#
loop_
_entity.id
_entity.type
_entity.pdbx_description
1 polymer ?
#
loop_
_entity_poly.entity_id
_entity_poly.type
_entity_poly.pdbx_seq_one_letter_code
_entity_poly.pdbx_strand_id
1 'polypeptide(L)'
;MCPDIGQSSSAEESPSSLYERLGGVYSIAPVVDDFIDRIMDDPRLNANPLVDEAHHRVSPSGFKYLVTEMVCWASGGPQTYTGRSMYDSHVHLEITEAEWGFFMEDLATTFDQFELPSSERAELVSIVESTKPDIVLAEHDERRTTS
;
A
#
# COMPACT_ATOMS: atom_id res chain seq x y z
N MET A 1 22.99 31.96 -12.33
CA MET A 1 22.66 31.66 -11.98
C MET A 1 22.25 31.56 -11.56
N CYS A 2 22.12 31.25 -11.77
CA CYS A 2 21.58 30.92 -11.35
C CYS A 2 21.43 30.56 -11.13
N PRO A 3 21.57 30.42 -11.21
CA PRO A 3 21.26 29.91 -10.98
C PRO A 3 20.96 29.50 -10.75
N ASP A 4 20.99 29.39 -10.91
CA ASP A 4 20.61 28.94 -10.71
C ASP A 4 20.21 28.59 -10.74
N ILE A 5 20.25 28.58 -11.01
CA ILE A 5 19.95 28.12 -11.05
C ILE A 5 19.73 27.62 -11.06
N GLY A 6 19.68 27.61 -11.27
CA GLY A 6 19.53 26.94 -11.22
C GLY A 6 19.59 26.30 -11.13
N GLN A 7 19.87 25.89 -11.12
CA GLN A 7 20.07 25.18 -10.89
C GLN A 7 19.84 24.58 -10.98
N SER A 8 19.78 24.67 -11.34
CA SER A 8 19.67 23.83 -11.27
C SER A 8 19.74 23.27 -11.11
N SER A 9 19.70 23.48 -11.38
CA SER A 9 20.06 22.34 -11.09
C SER A 9 19.85 21.74 -9.97
N SER A 10 19.47 22.15 -9.19
CA SER A 10 19.23 21.48 -8.00
C SER A 10 18.42 20.23 -8.16
N ALA A 11 17.56 20.20 -9.12
CA ALA A 11 16.77 19.01 -9.37
C ALA A 11 17.65 17.81 -9.65
N GLU A 12 18.72 18.03 -10.36
CA GLU A 12 19.59 16.93 -10.67
C GLU A 12 20.40 16.49 -9.48
N GLU A 13 20.65 17.37 -8.56
CA GLU A 13 21.41 17.02 -7.40
C GLU A 13 20.62 16.24 -6.42
N SER A 14 19.30 16.40 -6.45
CA SER A 14 18.41 15.80 -5.50
C SER A 14 17.40 15.00 -6.27
N PRO A 15 17.60 13.68 -6.37
CA PRO A 15 16.64 12.88 -7.13
C PRO A 15 15.22 13.10 -6.61
N SER A 16 14.27 13.11 -7.51
CA SER A 16 12.87 13.23 -7.14
C SER A 16 12.48 12.08 -6.21
N SER A 17 11.66 12.37 -5.22
CA SER A 17 11.13 11.33 -4.36
C SER A 17 10.19 10.45 -5.17
N LEU A 18 9.95 9.25 -4.66
CA LEU A 18 8.96 8.38 -5.29
C LEU A 18 7.61 9.09 -5.35
N TYR A 19 7.26 9.80 -4.29
CA TYR A 19 6.02 10.57 -4.24
C TYR A 19 5.89 11.50 -5.44
N GLU A 20 6.95 12.24 -5.74
CA GLU A 20 6.94 13.18 -6.86
C GLU A 20 6.85 12.45 -8.20
N ARG A 21 7.59 11.34 -8.33
CA ARG A 21 7.58 10.58 -9.56
C ARG A 21 6.23 9.92 -9.82
N LEU A 22 5.48 9.62 -8.75
CA LEU A 22 4.14 9.06 -8.88
C LEU A 22 3.11 10.13 -9.23
N GLY A 23 3.46 11.40 -9.13
CA GLY A 23 2.55 12.49 -9.48
C GLY A 23 1.84 13.11 -8.29
N GLY A 24 2.27 12.82 -7.07
CA GLY A 24 1.69 13.40 -5.88
C GLY A 24 0.35 12.78 -5.49
N VAL A 25 -0.29 13.37 -4.48
CA VAL A 25 -1.49 12.78 -3.89
C VAL A 25 -2.64 12.66 -4.90
N TYR A 26 -2.74 13.58 -5.84
CA TYR A 26 -3.84 13.55 -6.81
C TYR A 26 -3.72 12.39 -7.78
N SER A 27 -2.50 11.90 -8.02
CA SER A 27 -2.29 10.70 -8.85
C SER A 27 -2.30 9.42 -8.01
N ILE A 28 -1.87 9.50 -6.76
CA ILE A 28 -1.81 8.34 -5.87
C ILE A 28 -3.21 7.92 -5.42
N ALA A 29 -4.07 8.89 -5.11
CA ALA A 29 -5.40 8.58 -4.58
C ALA A 29 -6.24 7.69 -5.50
N PRO A 30 -6.29 7.93 -6.82
CA PRO A 30 -7.07 7.03 -7.68
C PRO A 30 -6.53 5.61 -7.71
N VAL A 31 -5.21 5.45 -7.62
CA VAL A 31 -4.59 4.13 -7.59
C VAL A 31 -4.98 3.40 -6.31
N VAL A 32 -4.92 4.10 -5.18
CA VAL A 32 -5.33 3.52 -3.90
C VAL A 32 -6.81 3.18 -3.93
N ASP A 33 -7.64 4.06 -4.50
CA ASP A 33 -9.07 3.83 -4.58
C ASP A 33 -9.37 2.51 -5.29
N ASP A 34 -8.75 2.30 -6.44
CA ASP A 34 -8.95 1.05 -7.19
C ASP A 34 -8.45 -0.16 -6.41
N PHE A 35 -7.28 -0.04 -5.79
CA PHE A 35 -6.68 -1.14 -5.05
C PHE A 35 -7.55 -1.55 -3.87
N ILE A 36 -8.04 -0.58 -3.09
CA ILE A 36 -8.87 -0.88 -1.93
C ILE A 36 -10.18 -1.53 -2.36
N ASP A 37 -10.79 -1.06 -3.45
CA ASP A 37 -11.99 -1.70 -3.97
C ASP A 37 -11.72 -3.17 -4.33
N ARG A 38 -10.57 -3.45 -4.93
CA ARG A 38 -10.24 -4.83 -5.32
C ARG A 38 -10.09 -5.72 -4.10
N ILE A 39 -9.37 -5.25 -3.07
CA ILE A 39 -9.14 -6.12 -1.91
C ILE A 39 -10.42 -6.29 -1.09
N MET A 40 -11.27 -5.28 -1.02
CA MET A 40 -12.52 -5.41 -0.27
C MET A 40 -13.50 -6.35 -0.96
N ASP A 41 -13.39 -6.49 -2.27
CA ASP A 41 -14.28 -7.37 -3.02
C ASP A 41 -13.66 -8.72 -3.35
N ASP A 42 -12.41 -8.96 -2.95
CA ASP A 42 -11.72 -10.20 -3.31
C ASP A 42 -12.25 -11.35 -2.44
N PRO A 43 -12.96 -12.33 -3.03
CA PRO A 43 -13.51 -13.42 -2.24
C PRO A 43 -12.45 -14.31 -1.60
N ARG A 44 -11.24 -14.33 -2.16
CA ARG A 44 -10.15 -15.11 -1.56
C ARG A 44 -9.70 -14.50 -0.25
N LEU A 45 -9.72 -13.16 -0.13
CA LEU A 45 -9.40 -12.48 1.11
C LEU A 45 -10.57 -12.56 2.10
N ASN A 46 -11.78 -12.37 1.59
CA ASN A 46 -12.98 -12.40 2.42
C ASN A 46 -13.33 -13.80 2.91
N ALA A 47 -12.68 -14.83 2.36
CA ALA A 47 -12.83 -16.19 2.89
C ALA A 47 -12.26 -16.30 4.29
N ASN A 48 -11.35 -15.40 4.68
CA ASN A 48 -10.90 -15.29 6.06
C ASN A 48 -11.97 -14.50 6.82
N PRO A 49 -12.69 -15.14 7.76
CA PRO A 49 -13.83 -14.47 8.42
C PRO A 49 -13.43 -13.22 9.18
N LEU A 50 -12.19 -13.15 9.66
CA LEU A 50 -11.72 -11.97 10.36
C LEU A 50 -11.53 -10.81 9.40
N VAL A 51 -11.04 -11.09 8.19
CA VAL A 51 -10.89 -10.08 7.14
C VAL A 51 -12.27 -9.63 6.67
N ASP A 52 -13.18 -10.58 6.45
CA ASP A 52 -14.52 -10.25 6.00
C ASP A 52 -15.23 -9.33 7.00
N GLU A 53 -15.10 -9.65 8.30
CA GLU A 53 -15.69 -8.81 9.33
C GLU A 53 -15.08 -7.41 9.32
N ALA A 54 -13.75 -7.33 9.17
CA ALA A 54 -13.08 -6.04 9.14
C ALA A 54 -13.58 -5.20 7.94
N HIS A 55 -13.75 -5.85 6.79
CA HIS A 55 -14.22 -5.15 5.60
C HIS A 55 -15.65 -4.62 5.77
N HIS A 56 -16.46 -5.29 6.59
CA HIS A 56 -17.82 -4.82 6.87
C HIS A 56 -17.84 -3.74 7.94
N ARG A 57 -16.80 -3.66 8.77
CA ARG A 57 -16.74 -2.73 9.89
C ARG A 57 -16.15 -1.38 9.49
N VAL A 58 -15.18 -1.37 8.59
CA VAL A 58 -14.50 -0.14 8.22
C VAL A 58 -15.30 0.63 7.19
N SER A 59 -15.20 1.96 7.24
CA SER A 59 -15.73 2.81 6.20
C SER A 59 -14.81 2.72 4.99
N PRO A 60 -15.32 2.38 3.80
CA PRO A 60 -14.45 2.31 2.62
C PRO A 60 -13.71 3.61 2.36
N SER A 61 -14.36 4.76 2.48
CA SER A 61 -13.69 6.02 2.23
C SER A 61 -12.64 6.33 3.29
N GLY A 62 -12.90 5.96 4.55
CA GLY A 62 -11.92 6.14 5.61
C GLY A 62 -10.70 5.25 5.41
N PHE A 63 -10.93 4.01 4.98
CA PHE A 63 -9.86 3.07 4.68
C PHE A 63 -9.00 3.62 3.55
N LYS A 64 -9.65 4.07 2.46
CA LYS A 64 -8.93 4.64 1.32
C LYS A 64 -8.12 5.86 1.73
N TYR A 65 -8.68 6.69 2.59
CA TYR A 65 -7.97 7.87 3.08
C TYR A 65 -6.69 7.49 3.81
N LEU A 66 -6.79 6.54 4.74
CA LEU A 66 -5.62 6.15 5.54
C LEU A 66 -4.54 5.49 4.68
N VAL A 67 -4.92 4.67 3.71
CA VAL A 67 -3.94 4.04 2.84
C VAL A 67 -3.29 5.06 1.91
N THR A 68 -4.08 6.02 1.41
CA THR A 68 -3.53 7.11 0.60
C THR A 68 -2.51 7.90 1.40
N GLU A 69 -2.85 8.23 2.64
CA GLU A 69 -1.97 8.96 3.54
C GLU A 69 -0.67 8.18 3.75
N MET A 70 -0.79 6.87 3.97
CA MET A 70 0.38 6.03 4.22
C MET A 70 1.27 5.94 2.99
N VAL A 71 0.70 5.75 1.81
CA VAL A 71 1.49 5.65 0.58
C VAL A 71 2.21 6.97 0.32
N CYS A 72 1.53 8.09 0.49
CA CYS A 72 2.16 9.40 0.33
C CYS A 72 3.32 9.57 1.29
N TRP A 73 3.08 9.23 2.56
CA TRP A 73 4.11 9.37 3.59
C TRP A 73 5.30 8.46 3.32
N ALA A 74 5.05 7.19 3.00
CA ALA A 74 6.11 6.21 2.80
C ALA A 74 6.91 6.49 1.53
N SER A 75 6.32 7.16 0.55
CA SER A 75 7.00 7.48 -0.70
C SER A 75 7.71 8.83 -0.67
N GLY A 76 7.70 9.52 0.47
CA GLY A 76 8.45 10.76 0.63
C GLY A 76 7.64 12.03 0.45
N GLY A 77 6.32 11.93 0.51
CA GLY A 77 5.46 13.10 0.39
C GLY A 77 5.37 13.88 1.71
N PRO A 78 4.66 15.00 1.67
CA PRO A 78 4.53 15.86 2.87
C PRO A 78 3.53 15.35 3.88
N GLN A 79 2.72 14.35 3.54
CA GLN A 79 1.70 13.83 4.42
C GLN A 79 2.32 13.03 5.55
N THR A 80 1.61 12.95 6.68
CA THR A 80 1.99 12.12 7.81
C THR A 80 0.91 11.07 8.01
N TYR A 81 1.32 9.81 8.15
CA TYR A 81 0.35 8.74 8.38
C TYR A 81 -0.21 8.86 9.79
N THR A 82 -1.54 8.91 9.90
CA THR A 82 -2.21 9.09 11.20
C THR A 82 -2.92 7.84 11.68
N GLY A 83 -2.81 6.73 10.95
CA GLY A 83 -3.47 5.49 11.33
C GLY A 83 -2.66 4.68 12.33
N ARG A 84 -3.15 3.47 12.61
CA ARG A 84 -2.49 2.55 13.53
C ARG A 84 -1.31 1.89 12.84
N SER A 85 -0.38 1.33 13.63
CA SER A 85 0.76 0.62 13.05
C SER A 85 0.25 -0.58 12.23
N MET A 86 1.09 -1.06 11.33
CA MET A 86 0.73 -2.23 10.53
C MET A 86 0.48 -3.43 11.44
N TYR A 87 1.28 -3.60 12.48
CA TYR A 87 1.08 -4.70 13.41
C TYR A 87 -0.29 -4.58 14.10
N ASP A 88 -0.56 -3.42 14.70
CA ASP A 88 -1.78 -3.23 15.47
C ASP A 88 -3.04 -3.35 14.61
N SER A 89 -2.96 -2.90 13.36
CA SER A 89 -4.14 -2.92 12.49
C SER A 89 -4.38 -4.29 11.86
N HIS A 90 -3.40 -5.20 11.89
CA HIS A 90 -3.53 -6.48 11.19
C HIS A 90 -3.40 -7.71 12.08
N VAL A 91 -2.82 -7.59 13.29
CA VAL A 91 -2.53 -8.77 14.10
C VAL A 91 -3.78 -9.62 14.35
N HIS A 92 -4.92 -8.97 14.55
CA HIS A 92 -6.17 -9.68 14.85
C HIS A 92 -6.81 -10.30 13.61
N LEU A 93 -6.28 -10.05 12.43
CA LEU A 93 -6.84 -10.60 11.19
C LEU A 93 -6.25 -11.96 10.84
N GLU A 94 -5.15 -12.34 11.45
CA GLU A 94 -4.52 -13.66 11.26
C GLU A 94 -4.25 -13.94 9.78
N ILE A 95 -3.60 -12.98 9.12
CA ILE A 95 -3.31 -13.07 7.68
C ILE A 95 -2.28 -14.16 7.43
N THR A 96 -2.55 -15.04 6.46
CA THR A 96 -1.63 -16.11 6.09
C THR A 96 -0.76 -15.71 4.90
N GLU A 97 0.26 -16.54 4.63
CA GLU A 97 1.10 -16.35 3.44
C GLU A 97 0.28 -16.38 2.15
N ALA A 98 -0.68 -17.30 2.07
CA ALA A 98 -1.52 -17.39 0.88
C ALA A 98 -2.34 -16.11 0.68
N GLU A 99 -2.88 -15.59 1.78
CA GLU A 99 -3.68 -14.36 1.71
C GLU A 99 -2.81 -13.16 1.34
N TRP A 100 -1.58 -13.12 1.84
CA TRP A 100 -0.64 -12.09 1.42
C TRP A 100 -0.40 -12.15 -0.09
N GLY A 101 -0.27 -13.37 -0.64
CA GLY A 101 -0.10 -13.55 -2.07
C GLY A 101 -1.27 -13.00 -2.86
N PHE A 102 -2.49 -13.26 -2.41
CA PHE A 102 -3.68 -12.73 -3.08
C PHE A 102 -3.71 -11.21 -3.03
N PHE A 103 -3.35 -10.64 -1.89
CA PHE A 103 -3.23 -9.20 -1.71
C PHE A 103 -2.24 -8.61 -2.71
N MET A 104 -1.08 -9.26 -2.87
CA MET A 104 -0.06 -8.78 -3.81
C MET A 104 -0.51 -8.92 -5.26
N GLU A 105 -1.32 -9.93 -5.57
CA GLU A 105 -1.89 -10.07 -6.92
C GLU A 105 -2.85 -8.93 -7.21
N ASP A 106 -3.67 -8.55 -6.23
CA ASP A 106 -4.58 -7.43 -6.41
C ASP A 106 -3.82 -6.13 -6.63
N LEU A 107 -2.70 -5.96 -5.92
CA LEU A 107 -1.85 -4.80 -6.08
C LEU A 107 -1.26 -4.74 -7.49
N ALA A 108 -0.77 -5.89 -7.98
CA ALA A 108 -0.20 -5.96 -9.33
C ALA A 108 -1.26 -5.63 -10.39
N THR A 109 -2.48 -6.10 -10.19
CA THR A 109 -3.57 -5.83 -11.13
C THR A 109 -3.86 -4.33 -11.17
N THR A 110 -3.88 -3.67 -10.02
CA THR A 110 -4.07 -2.22 -9.97
C THR A 110 -2.94 -1.50 -10.71
N PHE A 111 -1.68 -1.91 -10.48
CA PHE A 111 -0.56 -1.28 -11.16
C PHE A 111 -0.64 -1.46 -12.67
N ASP A 112 -1.10 -2.63 -13.14
CA ASP A 112 -1.29 -2.86 -14.57
C ASP A 112 -2.39 -1.96 -15.12
N GLN A 113 -3.47 -1.80 -14.38
CA GLN A 113 -4.60 -0.97 -14.78
C GLN A 113 -4.16 0.48 -14.98
N PHE A 114 -3.29 0.98 -14.13
CA PHE A 114 -2.82 2.37 -14.18
C PHE A 114 -1.52 2.51 -14.97
N GLU A 115 -1.02 1.40 -15.55
CA GLU A 115 0.18 1.40 -16.38
C GLU A 115 1.36 2.02 -15.66
N LEU A 116 1.53 1.64 -14.40
CA LEU A 116 2.60 2.18 -13.58
C LEU A 116 3.95 1.75 -14.15
N PRO A 117 4.90 2.69 -14.35
CA PRO A 117 6.22 2.32 -14.88
C PRO A 117 6.93 1.32 -13.95
N SER A 118 7.78 0.48 -14.53
CA SER A 118 8.37 -0.62 -13.78
C SER A 118 9.24 -0.17 -12.62
N SER A 119 9.94 0.96 -12.73
CA SER A 119 10.78 1.41 -11.63
C SER A 119 9.95 1.89 -10.45
N GLU A 120 8.89 2.64 -10.69
CA GLU A 120 8.01 3.09 -9.62
C GLU A 120 7.25 1.93 -9.01
N ARG A 121 6.84 0.97 -9.85
CA ARG A 121 6.18 -0.24 -9.37
C ARG A 121 7.10 -1.01 -8.42
N ALA A 122 8.37 -1.20 -8.81
CA ALA A 122 9.31 -1.95 -7.97
C ALA A 122 9.52 -1.28 -6.63
N GLU A 123 9.59 0.05 -6.60
CA GLU A 123 9.77 0.77 -5.35
C GLU A 123 8.55 0.66 -4.45
N LEU A 124 7.34 0.76 -5.02
CA LEU A 124 6.12 0.60 -4.23
C LEU A 124 6.00 -0.81 -3.69
N VAL A 125 6.29 -1.81 -4.52
CA VAL A 125 6.23 -3.20 -4.06
C VAL A 125 7.21 -3.42 -2.91
N SER A 126 8.40 -2.84 -3.00
CA SER A 126 9.38 -2.96 -1.92
C SER A 126 8.87 -2.35 -0.62
N ILE A 127 8.22 -1.19 -0.71
CA ILE A 127 7.64 -0.56 0.47
C ILE A 127 6.56 -1.44 1.09
N VAL A 128 5.67 -1.97 0.26
CA VAL A 128 4.59 -2.83 0.74
C VAL A 128 5.16 -4.09 1.37
N GLU A 129 6.13 -4.71 0.73
CA GLU A 129 6.72 -5.94 1.26
C GLU A 129 7.45 -5.73 2.57
N SER A 130 7.91 -4.52 2.83
CA SER A 130 8.57 -4.23 4.10
C SER A 130 7.60 -4.32 5.28
N THR A 131 6.29 -4.29 5.03
CA THR A 131 5.27 -4.40 6.09
C THR A 131 4.89 -5.85 6.37
N LYS A 132 5.29 -6.79 5.50
CA LYS A 132 4.85 -8.17 5.61
C LYS A 132 5.16 -8.81 6.97
N PRO A 133 6.36 -8.60 7.56
CA PRO A 133 6.65 -9.25 8.86
C PRO A 133 5.71 -8.82 9.97
N ASP A 134 5.11 -7.64 9.86
CA ASP A 134 4.15 -7.17 10.86
C ASP A 134 2.73 -7.66 10.59
N ILE A 135 2.48 -8.20 9.41
CA ILE A 135 1.14 -8.59 8.98
C ILE A 135 0.99 -10.11 8.94
N VAL A 136 1.96 -10.79 8.34
CA VAL A 136 1.94 -12.25 8.21
C VAL A 136 2.84 -12.83 9.28
N LEU A 137 2.23 -13.38 10.32
CA LEU A 137 2.97 -13.97 11.44
C LEU A 137 2.95 -15.48 11.29
N ALA A 138 4.06 -16.12 11.60
CA ALA A 138 4.21 -17.57 11.41
C ALA A 138 3.12 -18.36 12.16
N GLU A 139 2.77 -17.88 13.34
CA GLU A 139 1.75 -18.58 14.13
C GLU A 139 0.36 -18.48 13.49
N HIS A 140 0.07 -17.37 12.82
CA HIS A 140 -1.19 -17.24 12.10
C HIS A 140 -1.26 -18.23 10.95
N ASP A 141 -0.16 -18.34 10.21
CA ASP A 141 -0.08 -19.25 9.10
C ASP A 141 -0.25 -20.70 9.55
N GLU A 142 0.39 -21.06 10.65
CA GLU A 142 0.27 -22.38 11.22
C GLU A 142 -1.16 -22.71 11.60
N ARG A 143 -1.81 -21.79 12.30
CA ARG A 143 -3.19 -22.01 12.73
C ARG A 143 -4.12 -22.20 11.56
N ARG A 144 -3.96 -21.39 10.52
CA ARG A 144 -4.82 -21.48 9.35
C ARG A 144 -4.57 -22.77 8.58
N THR A 145 -3.31 -23.23 8.61
CA THR A 145 -2.96 -24.43 7.90
C THR A 145 -3.53 -25.67 8.58
N THR A 146 -3.59 -25.65 9.90
CA THR A 146 -4.03 -26.83 10.66
C THR A 146 -5.53 -26.89 10.85
N SER A 147 -6.21 -25.81 10.61
CA SER A 147 -7.65 -25.84 10.74
C SER A 147 -8.34 -26.20 9.44
#